data_576848d41928b48ca001f13edc231daf
#
_entry.id   576848d41928b48ca001f13edc231daf
#
_cell.length_a   1.000
_cell.length_b   1.000
_cell.length_c   1.000
_cell.angle_alpha   90.00
_cell.angle_beta   90.00
_cell.angle_gamma   90.00
#
_symmetry.space_group_name_H-M   'P 1'
#
loop_
_entity.id
_entity.type
_entity.pdbx_description
1 polymer ?
#
loop_
_entity_poly.entity_id
_entity_poly.type
_entity_poly.pdbx_seq_one_letter_code
_entity_poly.pdbx_strand_id
1 'polypeptide(L)'
;VAPGTMYDEVIALLGASCATTRNGREMGVDAERAKGLLLRFVRNAGVDIFLQTPVVEVVKEGSAVKGLVVGTQEGLRTLTAGALVDATGDGFVAARAGAAYEMGRAGDGRCQPATLEFTLYGVDEETGITCWGGSDPVTLPGGERYADFCREASARGELPENMTIVRIHRTGRPGERSVNATQANGCDTLTPEGVLEAEY
;
A
#
# COMPACT_ATOMS: atom_id res chain seq x y z
N VAL A 1 -0.42 2.65 -18.94
CA VAL A 1 1.04 2.65 -18.91
C VAL A 1 1.51 2.37 -20.33
N ALA A 2 2.56 3.08 -20.84
CA ALA A 2 3.07 2.87 -22.18
C ALA A 2 3.81 1.51 -22.27
N PRO A 3 3.68 0.74 -23.36
CA PRO A 3 4.43 -0.49 -23.58
C PRO A 3 5.94 -0.23 -23.62
N GLY A 4 6.75 -1.20 -23.17
CA GLY A 4 8.22 -1.11 -23.17
C GLY A 4 8.81 -0.30 -22.02
N THR A 5 8.05 -0.11 -20.95
CA THR A 5 8.50 0.56 -19.74
C THR A 5 8.97 -0.45 -18.67
N MET A 6 9.60 0.04 -17.62
CA MET A 6 9.94 -0.77 -16.43
C MET A 6 8.75 -1.54 -15.87
N TYR A 7 7.52 -1.05 -16.05
CA TYR A 7 6.31 -1.76 -15.69
C TYR A 7 6.22 -3.13 -16.39
N ASP A 8 6.44 -3.17 -17.71
CA ASP A 8 6.37 -4.43 -18.47
C ASP A 8 7.47 -5.41 -18.04
N GLU A 9 8.66 -4.90 -17.71
CA GLU A 9 9.76 -5.72 -17.18
C GLU A 9 9.39 -6.32 -15.81
N VAL A 10 8.83 -5.51 -14.91
CA VAL A 10 8.38 -5.96 -13.59
C VAL A 10 7.24 -6.98 -13.72
N ILE A 11 6.26 -6.73 -14.60
CA ILE A 11 5.16 -7.66 -14.84
C ILE A 11 5.68 -8.98 -15.41
N ALA A 12 6.60 -8.94 -16.36
CA ALA A 12 7.22 -10.16 -16.91
C ALA A 12 8.00 -10.94 -15.83
N LEU A 13 8.74 -10.22 -14.98
CA LEU A 13 9.45 -10.79 -13.83
C LEU A 13 8.50 -11.46 -12.83
N LEU A 14 7.38 -10.83 -12.54
CA LEU A 14 6.37 -11.30 -11.58
C LEU A 14 5.42 -12.34 -12.19
N GLY A 15 5.37 -12.50 -13.52
CA GLY A 15 4.37 -13.26 -14.25
C GLY A 15 4.09 -14.66 -13.72
N ALA A 16 5.14 -15.40 -13.31
CA ALA A 16 4.99 -16.72 -12.69
C ALA A 16 4.48 -16.69 -11.23
N SER A 17 4.42 -15.52 -10.63
CA SER A 17 3.98 -15.28 -9.24
C SER A 17 2.69 -14.47 -9.17
N CYS A 18 2.11 -14.17 -10.34
CA CYS A 18 0.94 -13.33 -10.45
C CYS A 18 -0.23 -14.15 -11.00
N ALA A 19 -1.39 -14.01 -10.39
CA ALA A 19 -2.65 -14.46 -10.96
C ALA A 19 -3.32 -13.27 -11.64
N THR A 20 -3.66 -13.40 -12.92
CA THR A 20 -4.51 -12.41 -13.58
C THR A 20 -5.90 -12.47 -12.99
N THR A 21 -6.37 -11.34 -12.51
CA THR A 21 -7.76 -11.18 -12.10
C THR A 21 -8.50 -10.35 -13.14
N ARG A 22 -9.76 -10.61 -13.27
CA ARG A 22 -10.80 -9.80 -13.89
C ARG A 22 -10.37 -8.92 -15.08
N ASN A 23 -10.62 -9.38 -16.30
CA ASN A 23 -10.43 -8.65 -17.55
C ASN A 23 -8.99 -8.19 -17.88
N GLY A 24 -7.99 -8.82 -17.31
CA GLY A 24 -6.57 -8.51 -17.59
C GLY A 24 -6.09 -7.16 -17.05
N ARG A 25 -6.84 -6.51 -16.16
CA ARG A 25 -6.51 -5.20 -15.60
C ARG A 25 -5.93 -5.25 -14.19
N GLU A 26 -6.09 -6.36 -13.51
CA GLU A 26 -5.70 -6.53 -12.11
C GLU A 26 -4.90 -7.81 -11.95
N MET A 27 -3.89 -7.76 -11.11
CA MET A 27 -3.03 -8.90 -10.83
C MET A 27 -2.94 -9.13 -9.33
N GLY A 28 -3.37 -10.31 -8.88
CA GLY A 28 -2.99 -10.79 -7.57
C GLY A 28 -1.55 -11.24 -7.59
N VAL A 29 -0.75 -10.82 -6.64
CA VAL A 29 0.68 -11.14 -6.55
C VAL A 29 0.95 -11.91 -5.27
N ASP A 30 1.70 -13.02 -5.38
CA ASP A 30 2.30 -13.65 -4.19
C ASP A 30 3.41 -12.73 -3.67
N ALA A 31 3.11 -11.99 -2.60
CA ALA A 31 3.98 -10.97 -2.05
C ALA A 31 5.34 -11.53 -1.61
N GLU A 32 5.38 -12.74 -1.07
CA GLU A 32 6.63 -13.35 -0.60
C GLU A 32 7.56 -13.72 -1.76
N ARG A 33 7.01 -14.26 -2.85
CA ARG A 33 7.79 -14.49 -4.06
C ARG A 33 8.23 -13.19 -4.72
N ALA A 34 7.34 -12.20 -4.77
CA ALA A 34 7.62 -10.90 -5.37
C ALA A 34 8.79 -10.19 -4.67
N LYS A 35 8.85 -10.21 -3.33
CA LYS A 35 9.98 -9.66 -2.55
C LYS A 35 11.32 -10.21 -3.04
N GLY A 36 11.45 -11.52 -3.15
CA GLY A 36 12.69 -12.16 -3.60
C GLY A 36 13.05 -11.88 -5.06
N LEU A 37 12.04 -11.81 -5.93
CA LEU A 37 12.23 -11.49 -7.36
C LEU A 37 12.69 -10.05 -7.55
N LEU A 38 12.00 -9.09 -6.92
CA LEU A 38 12.33 -7.67 -7.00
C LEU A 38 13.71 -7.37 -6.39
N LEU A 39 14.05 -7.99 -5.26
CA LEU A 39 15.37 -7.83 -4.66
C LEU A 39 16.49 -8.30 -5.60
N ARG A 40 16.32 -9.45 -6.25
CA ARG A 40 17.28 -9.93 -7.25
C ARG A 40 17.34 -9.02 -8.48
N PHE A 41 16.20 -8.56 -8.95
CA PHE A 41 16.11 -7.65 -10.10
C PHE A 41 16.93 -6.37 -9.87
N VAL A 42 16.74 -5.71 -8.74
CA VAL A 42 17.46 -4.49 -8.38
C VAL A 42 18.96 -4.76 -8.18
N ARG A 43 19.32 -5.85 -7.49
CA ARG A 43 20.74 -6.22 -7.31
C ARG A 43 21.46 -6.54 -8.63
N ASN A 44 20.79 -7.23 -9.56
CA ASN A 44 21.35 -7.56 -10.87
C ASN A 44 21.59 -6.30 -11.72
N ALA A 45 20.87 -5.22 -11.45
CA ALA A 45 21.11 -3.92 -12.06
C ALA A 45 22.32 -3.18 -11.45
N GLY A 46 23.03 -3.78 -10.49
CA GLY A 46 24.22 -3.18 -9.85
C GLY A 46 23.89 -2.12 -8.79
N VAL A 47 22.67 -2.13 -8.26
CA VAL A 47 22.23 -1.17 -7.22
C VAL A 47 22.59 -1.70 -5.83
N ASP A 48 23.21 -0.86 -5.01
CA ASP A 48 23.40 -1.11 -3.58
C ASP A 48 22.08 -0.91 -2.85
N ILE A 49 21.65 -1.93 -2.11
CA ILE A 49 20.37 -1.95 -1.42
C ILE A 49 20.59 -1.96 0.09
N PHE A 50 19.96 -1.03 0.79
CA PHE A 50 19.95 -0.96 2.24
C PHE A 50 18.54 -1.31 2.74
N LEU A 51 18.34 -2.53 3.22
CA LEU A 51 17.07 -2.97 3.82
C LEU A 51 17.00 -2.58 5.29
N GLN A 52 15.78 -2.41 5.81
CA GLN A 52 15.54 -2.04 7.22
C GLN A 52 16.32 -0.78 7.64
N THR A 53 16.42 0.18 6.72
CA THR A 53 17.26 1.37 6.87
C THR A 53 16.44 2.63 6.63
N PRO A 54 15.61 3.03 7.61
CA PRO A 54 14.78 4.23 7.48
C PRO A 54 15.63 5.50 7.41
N VAL A 55 15.17 6.46 6.62
CA VAL A 55 15.73 7.81 6.64
C VAL A 55 15.26 8.52 7.91
N VAL A 56 16.20 9.09 8.64
CA VAL A 56 15.96 9.78 9.92
C VAL A 56 16.02 11.29 9.73
N GLU A 57 16.98 11.79 8.92
CA GLU A 57 17.18 13.21 8.71
C GLU A 57 17.80 13.48 7.33
N VAL A 58 17.67 14.74 6.87
CA VAL A 58 18.25 15.21 5.62
C VAL A 58 19.43 16.13 5.91
N VAL A 59 20.59 15.82 5.35
CA VAL A 59 21.79 16.67 5.45
C VAL A 59 21.73 17.75 4.39
N LYS A 60 21.77 19.01 4.82
CA LYS A 60 21.67 20.19 3.96
C LYS A 60 22.85 21.14 4.13
N GLU A 61 23.19 21.81 3.05
CA GLU A 61 24.09 22.95 3.05
C GLU A 61 23.37 24.11 2.31
N GLY A 62 22.88 25.05 3.07
CA GLY A 62 21.94 26.06 2.54
C GLY A 62 20.65 25.40 2.00
N SER A 63 20.33 25.62 0.75
CA SER A 63 19.20 24.99 0.07
C SER A 63 19.55 23.64 -0.59
N ALA A 64 20.84 23.27 -0.65
CA ALA A 64 21.27 22.04 -1.30
C ALA A 64 21.20 20.84 -0.36
N VAL A 65 20.54 19.78 -0.80
CA VAL A 65 20.58 18.47 -0.12
C VAL A 65 21.90 17.80 -0.46
N LYS A 66 22.67 17.39 0.56
CA LYS A 66 23.98 16.74 0.44
C LYS A 66 23.97 15.26 0.74
N GLY A 67 22.94 14.82 1.47
CA GLY A 67 22.83 13.42 1.86
C GLY A 67 21.69 13.17 2.83
N LEU A 68 21.68 11.97 3.35
CA LEU A 68 20.67 11.48 4.29
C LEU A 68 21.36 10.88 5.51
N VAL A 69 20.78 11.10 6.69
CA VAL A 69 21.06 10.29 7.87
C VAL A 69 20.08 9.15 7.91
N VAL A 70 20.57 7.94 8.01
CA VAL A 70 19.77 6.72 8.04
C VAL A 70 20.02 5.95 9.35
N GLY A 71 18.97 5.29 9.83
CA GLY A 71 19.06 4.40 10.99
C GLY A 71 19.43 2.97 10.55
N THR A 72 20.41 2.38 11.22
CA THR A 72 20.80 0.98 11.04
C THR A 72 20.87 0.30 12.39
N GLN A 73 21.00 -1.03 12.43
CA GLN A 73 21.22 -1.74 13.70
C GLN A 73 22.56 -1.39 14.36
N GLU A 74 23.53 -0.88 13.60
CA GLU A 74 24.82 -0.42 14.12
C GLU A 74 24.77 1.04 14.60
N GLY A 75 23.65 1.74 14.43
CA GLY A 75 23.46 3.14 14.74
C GLY A 75 23.17 4.00 13.53
N LEU A 76 23.39 5.30 13.66
CA LEU A 76 23.17 6.25 12.58
C LEU A 76 24.32 6.26 11.58
N ARG A 77 23.99 6.33 10.30
CA ARG A 77 24.96 6.47 9.20
C ARG A 77 24.57 7.62 8.28
N THR A 78 25.54 8.28 7.71
CA THR A 78 25.31 9.31 6.68
C THR A 78 25.61 8.72 5.32
N LEU A 79 24.65 8.84 4.40
CA LEU A 79 24.79 8.52 2.99
C LEU A 79 24.85 9.82 2.20
N THR A 80 25.81 9.93 1.31
CA THR A 80 25.95 11.11 0.41
C THR A 80 25.72 10.69 -1.03
N ALA A 81 25.16 11.58 -1.84
CA ALA A 81 24.90 11.34 -3.25
C ALA A 81 24.98 12.66 -4.06
N GLY A 82 25.33 12.54 -5.33
CA GLY A 82 25.32 13.68 -6.26
C GLY A 82 23.92 14.12 -6.68
N ALA A 83 22.95 13.19 -6.65
CA ALA A 83 21.53 13.44 -6.87
C ALA A 83 20.72 12.52 -5.95
N LEU A 84 19.53 12.98 -5.56
CA LEU A 84 18.67 12.25 -4.63
C LEU A 84 17.24 12.26 -5.18
N VAL A 85 16.62 11.08 -5.19
CA VAL A 85 15.21 10.90 -5.57
C VAL A 85 14.46 10.45 -4.34
N ASP A 86 13.47 11.22 -3.91
CA ASP A 86 12.54 10.82 -2.87
C ASP A 86 11.44 9.95 -3.48
N ALA A 87 11.49 8.66 -3.20
CA ALA A 87 10.46 7.69 -3.55
C ALA A 87 9.80 7.11 -2.30
N THR A 88 9.84 7.80 -1.16
CA THR A 88 9.09 7.46 0.05
C THR A 88 7.59 7.68 -0.21
N GLY A 89 6.75 6.88 0.42
CA GLY A 89 5.29 6.97 0.22
C GLY A 89 4.70 8.33 0.58
N ASP A 90 5.29 8.98 1.59
CA ASP A 90 4.76 10.23 2.17
C ASP A 90 5.60 11.48 1.84
N GLY A 91 6.60 11.37 0.95
CA GLY A 91 7.47 12.51 0.62
C GLY A 91 8.33 13.00 1.80
N PHE A 92 8.69 12.10 2.72
CA PHE A 92 9.40 12.41 3.96
C PHE A 92 10.68 13.20 3.72
N VAL A 93 11.47 12.79 2.72
CA VAL A 93 12.75 13.44 2.40
C VAL A 93 12.53 14.84 1.83
N ALA A 94 11.56 14.99 0.93
CA ALA A 94 11.21 16.28 0.34
C ALA A 94 10.72 17.27 1.41
N ALA A 95 9.86 16.84 2.31
CA ALA A 95 9.36 17.66 3.41
C ALA A 95 10.49 18.10 4.34
N ARG A 96 11.38 17.19 4.74
CA ARG A 96 12.56 17.48 5.58
C ARG A 96 13.59 18.35 4.86
N ALA A 97 13.70 18.22 3.56
CA ALA A 97 14.53 19.11 2.73
C ALA A 97 13.98 20.54 2.67
N GLY A 98 12.73 20.78 3.01
CA GLY A 98 12.08 22.08 2.99
C GLY A 98 11.40 22.38 1.66
N ALA A 99 11.08 21.37 0.87
CA ALA A 99 10.22 21.54 -0.30
C ALA A 99 8.81 21.95 0.12
N ALA A 100 8.16 22.76 -0.69
CA ALA A 100 6.75 23.07 -0.49
C ALA A 100 5.91 21.81 -0.79
N TYR A 101 4.92 21.53 0.06
CA TYR A 101 4.00 20.41 -0.11
C TYR A 101 2.61 20.76 0.43
N GLU A 102 1.62 20.03 -0.01
CA GLU A 102 0.28 20.08 0.51
C GLU A 102 -0.04 18.77 1.21
N MET A 103 -0.74 18.81 2.33
CA MET A 103 -1.15 17.63 3.09
C MET A 103 -2.64 17.70 3.41
N GLY A 104 -3.33 16.60 3.20
CA GLY A 104 -4.77 16.52 3.38
C GLY A 104 -5.55 17.25 2.28
N ARG A 105 -6.88 17.14 2.34
CA ARG A 105 -7.76 17.80 1.38
C ARG A 105 -8.03 19.26 1.76
N ALA A 106 -8.22 20.07 0.72
CA ALA A 106 -8.64 21.46 0.93
C ALA A 106 -10.01 21.50 1.65
N GLY A 107 -10.11 22.25 2.72
CA GLY A 107 -11.35 22.48 3.47
C GLY A 107 -11.33 21.92 4.89
N ASP A 108 -10.90 20.71 5.15
CA ASP A 108 -10.81 20.13 6.50
C ASP A 108 -9.45 19.54 6.87
N GLY A 109 -8.50 19.55 5.94
CA GLY A 109 -7.14 19.05 6.17
C GLY A 109 -7.03 17.52 6.35
N ARG A 110 -8.12 16.79 6.21
CA ARG A 110 -8.11 15.34 6.45
C ARG A 110 -7.35 14.58 5.38
N CYS A 111 -6.48 13.68 5.82
CA CYS A 111 -5.83 12.69 4.99
C CYS A 111 -6.74 11.47 4.77
N GLN A 112 -6.29 10.54 3.94
CA GLN A 112 -6.97 9.26 3.80
C GLN A 112 -6.93 8.50 5.13
N PRO A 113 -7.99 7.73 5.45
CA PRO A 113 -8.00 6.89 6.64
C PRO A 113 -6.86 5.86 6.63
N ALA A 114 -6.34 5.56 7.80
CA ALA A 114 -5.49 4.39 7.97
C ALA A 114 -6.32 3.11 7.86
N THR A 115 -5.70 2.01 7.48
CA THR A 115 -6.33 0.69 7.44
C THR A 115 -5.31 -0.39 7.74
N LEU A 116 -5.72 -1.41 8.46
CA LEU A 116 -5.00 -2.65 8.61
C LEU A 116 -5.61 -3.69 7.67
N GLU A 117 -4.87 -4.09 6.65
CA GLU A 117 -5.28 -5.17 5.78
C GLU A 117 -4.95 -6.52 6.42
N PHE A 118 -5.84 -7.48 6.28
CA PHE A 118 -5.64 -8.84 6.77
C PHE A 118 -5.96 -9.87 5.69
N THR A 119 -5.49 -11.09 5.91
CA THR A 119 -5.65 -12.19 4.96
C THR A 119 -6.60 -13.25 5.50
N LEU A 120 -7.55 -13.67 4.67
CA LEU A 120 -8.38 -14.83 4.89
C LEU A 120 -7.83 -16.03 4.13
N TYR A 121 -7.87 -17.20 4.76
CA TYR A 121 -7.46 -18.47 4.18
C TYR A 121 -8.66 -19.44 4.12
N GLY A 122 -8.57 -20.45 3.25
CA GLY A 122 -9.60 -21.44 3.09
C GLY A 122 -10.84 -20.94 2.38
N VAL A 123 -10.73 -19.86 1.63
CA VAL A 123 -11.82 -19.32 0.81
C VAL A 123 -11.99 -20.18 -0.43
N ASP A 124 -13.21 -20.63 -0.68
CA ASP A 124 -13.56 -21.36 -1.88
C ASP A 124 -13.37 -20.50 -3.13
N GLU A 125 -12.69 -21.03 -4.15
CA GLU A 125 -12.34 -20.26 -5.35
C GLU A 125 -13.52 -19.97 -6.28
N GLU A 126 -14.55 -20.81 -6.26
CA GLU A 126 -15.72 -20.70 -7.13
C GLU A 126 -16.78 -19.78 -6.51
N THR A 127 -17.01 -19.94 -5.22
CA THR A 127 -18.09 -19.25 -4.49
C THR A 127 -17.59 -18.06 -3.66
N GLY A 128 -16.28 -17.98 -3.41
CA GLY A 128 -15.67 -16.93 -2.60
C GLY A 128 -15.77 -15.54 -3.25
N ILE A 129 -16.28 -14.60 -2.48
CA ILE A 129 -16.48 -13.21 -2.93
C ILE A 129 -15.15 -12.54 -3.30
N THR A 130 -15.19 -11.76 -4.36
CA THR A 130 -14.15 -10.78 -4.72
C THR A 130 -14.85 -9.47 -5.04
N CYS A 131 -14.45 -8.38 -4.40
CA CYS A 131 -15.06 -7.06 -4.55
C CYS A 131 -14.01 -5.96 -4.43
N TRP A 132 -13.91 -5.11 -5.43
CA TRP A 132 -12.99 -3.96 -5.48
C TRP A 132 -13.66 -2.65 -5.06
N GLY A 133 -14.98 -2.59 -5.15
CA GLY A 133 -15.73 -1.41 -4.78
C GLY A 133 -17.24 -1.53 -4.97
N GLY A 134 -17.96 -0.54 -4.50
CA GLY A 134 -19.43 -0.53 -4.50
C GLY A 134 -20.11 -0.59 -5.86
N SER A 135 -19.38 -0.32 -6.95
CA SER A 135 -19.89 -0.46 -8.34
C SER A 135 -19.76 -1.88 -8.90
N ASP A 136 -19.08 -2.78 -8.20
CA ASP A 136 -18.90 -4.15 -8.65
C ASP A 136 -20.23 -4.91 -8.66
N PRO A 137 -20.52 -5.69 -9.72
CA PRO A 137 -21.74 -6.47 -9.83
C PRO A 137 -21.66 -7.80 -9.06
N VAL A 138 -21.22 -7.73 -7.80
CA VAL A 138 -21.10 -8.92 -6.93
C VAL A 138 -22.44 -9.22 -6.30
N THR A 139 -22.86 -10.48 -6.38
CA THR A 139 -24.11 -10.99 -5.79
C THR A 139 -23.81 -12.10 -4.81
N LEU A 140 -24.44 -12.07 -3.65
CA LEU A 140 -24.41 -13.14 -2.66
C LEU A 140 -25.22 -14.37 -3.11
N PRO A 141 -24.98 -15.56 -2.54
CA PRO A 141 -25.74 -16.76 -2.92
C PRO A 141 -27.27 -16.62 -2.82
N GLY A 142 -27.74 -15.74 -1.93
CA GLY A 142 -29.18 -15.42 -1.78
C GLY A 142 -29.78 -14.50 -2.84
N GLY A 143 -28.98 -14.04 -3.81
CA GLY A 143 -29.41 -13.12 -4.87
C GLY A 143 -29.32 -11.64 -4.53
N GLU A 144 -28.96 -11.30 -3.30
CA GLU A 144 -28.74 -9.93 -2.85
C GLU A 144 -27.43 -9.36 -3.40
N ARG A 145 -27.41 -8.07 -3.74
CA ARG A 145 -26.15 -7.41 -4.12
C ARG A 145 -25.26 -7.22 -2.90
N TYR A 146 -24.01 -7.63 -3.02
CA TYR A 146 -23.01 -7.47 -1.94
C TYR A 146 -22.86 -6.03 -1.47
N ALA A 147 -22.91 -5.06 -2.39
CA ALA A 147 -22.82 -3.64 -2.03
C ALA A 147 -24.03 -3.17 -1.20
N ASP A 148 -25.23 -3.73 -1.41
CA ASP A 148 -26.41 -3.42 -0.61
C ASP A 148 -26.29 -4.00 0.79
N PHE A 149 -25.88 -5.27 0.88
CA PHE A 149 -25.57 -5.93 2.15
C PHE A 149 -24.55 -5.14 2.99
N CYS A 150 -23.45 -4.68 2.38
CA CYS A 150 -22.46 -3.87 3.10
C CYS A 150 -23.03 -2.53 3.59
N ARG A 151 -23.85 -1.86 2.76
CA ARG A 151 -24.50 -0.60 3.17
C ARG A 151 -25.46 -0.79 4.34
N GLU A 152 -26.20 -1.86 4.34
CA GLU A 152 -27.10 -2.21 5.45
C GLU A 152 -26.32 -2.53 6.72
N ALA A 153 -25.22 -3.29 6.62
CA ALA A 153 -24.30 -3.54 7.73
C ALA A 153 -23.71 -2.25 8.29
N SER A 154 -23.29 -1.33 7.41
CA SER A 154 -22.84 0.01 7.81
C SER A 154 -23.93 0.80 8.54
N ALA A 155 -25.15 0.80 8.02
CA ALA A 155 -26.29 1.50 8.64
C ALA A 155 -26.66 0.91 10.03
N ARG A 156 -26.38 -0.37 10.26
CA ARG A 156 -26.52 -1.02 11.58
C ARG A 156 -25.34 -0.79 12.53
N GLY A 157 -24.29 -0.10 12.08
CA GLY A 157 -23.08 0.12 12.88
C GLY A 157 -22.16 -1.12 12.99
N GLU A 158 -22.30 -2.09 12.10
CA GLU A 158 -21.46 -3.30 12.05
C GLU A 158 -20.14 -3.10 11.30
N LEU A 159 -20.00 -1.99 10.59
CA LEU A 159 -18.79 -1.55 9.92
C LEU A 159 -18.29 -0.22 10.51
N PRO A 160 -16.99 0.09 10.36
CA PRO A 160 -16.46 1.39 10.76
C PRO A 160 -17.24 2.55 10.13
N GLU A 161 -17.24 3.70 10.80
CA GLU A 161 -17.92 4.90 10.33
C GLU A 161 -17.49 5.24 8.88
N ASN A 162 -18.48 5.59 8.06
CA ASN A 162 -18.30 5.91 6.64
C ASN A 162 -17.79 4.76 5.75
N MET A 163 -17.67 3.54 6.25
CA MET A 163 -17.38 2.38 5.45
C MET A 163 -18.67 1.75 4.94
N THR A 164 -18.91 1.83 3.63
CA THR A 164 -20.12 1.29 2.98
C THR A 164 -19.83 0.09 2.09
N ILE A 165 -18.58 -0.35 2.04
CA ILE A 165 -18.15 -1.52 1.26
C ILE A 165 -16.90 -2.14 1.86
N VAL A 166 -16.92 -3.45 2.06
CA VAL A 166 -15.73 -4.24 2.40
C VAL A 166 -15.06 -4.70 1.12
N ARG A 167 -13.79 -4.35 0.93
CA ARG A 167 -13.01 -4.76 -0.24
C ARG A 167 -12.34 -6.09 0.03
N ILE A 168 -12.51 -7.04 -0.88
CA ILE A 168 -11.97 -8.39 -0.79
C ILE A 168 -11.29 -8.71 -2.10
N HIS A 169 -9.98 -8.89 -2.07
CA HIS A 169 -9.16 -9.07 -3.25
C HIS A 169 -8.58 -10.48 -3.33
N ARG A 170 -8.48 -11.04 -4.53
CA ARG A 170 -7.67 -12.23 -4.76
C ARG A 170 -6.21 -11.90 -4.57
N THR A 171 -5.47 -12.81 -3.96
CA THR A 171 -4.02 -12.77 -3.94
C THR A 171 -3.44 -13.67 -5.05
N GLY A 172 -2.12 -13.82 -5.08
CA GLY A 172 -1.45 -14.76 -5.97
C GLY A 172 -1.58 -16.24 -5.55
N ARG A 173 -2.31 -16.54 -4.46
CA ARG A 173 -2.47 -17.89 -3.90
C ARG A 173 -3.93 -18.32 -3.93
N PRO A 174 -4.24 -19.53 -4.43
CA PRO A 174 -5.59 -20.08 -4.35
C PRO A 174 -6.07 -20.19 -2.89
N GLY A 175 -7.36 -19.96 -2.67
CA GLY A 175 -7.96 -20.03 -1.34
C GLY A 175 -7.60 -18.89 -0.39
N GLU A 176 -6.89 -17.88 -0.88
CA GLU A 176 -6.45 -16.71 -0.10
C GLU A 176 -7.13 -15.43 -0.60
N ARG A 177 -7.54 -14.56 0.34
CA ARG A 177 -8.07 -13.22 0.03
C ARG A 177 -7.43 -12.19 0.95
N SER A 178 -7.05 -11.06 0.39
CA SER A 178 -6.72 -9.84 1.16
C SER A 178 -8.00 -9.05 1.40
N VAL A 179 -8.21 -8.61 2.62
CA VAL A 179 -9.40 -7.85 3.04
C VAL A 179 -8.98 -6.47 3.53
N ASN A 180 -9.60 -5.45 2.97
CA ASN A 180 -9.50 -4.06 3.42
C ASN A 180 -10.86 -3.66 4.01
N ALA A 181 -10.97 -3.72 5.35
CA ALA A 181 -12.20 -3.53 6.10
C ALA A 181 -12.05 -2.81 7.43
N THR A 182 -10.83 -2.37 7.78
CA THR A 182 -10.56 -1.71 9.07
C THR A 182 -10.21 -0.25 8.85
N GLN A 183 -11.21 0.57 8.60
CA GLN A 183 -11.00 1.98 8.30
C GLN A 183 -10.95 2.80 9.58
N ALA A 184 -9.76 3.30 9.97
CA ALA A 184 -9.56 4.24 11.07
C ALA A 184 -9.64 5.68 10.56
N ASN A 185 -10.72 6.39 10.90
CA ASN A 185 -10.99 7.73 10.42
C ASN A 185 -10.46 8.79 11.37
N GLY A 186 -9.74 9.76 10.83
CA GLY A 186 -9.31 10.96 11.57
C GLY A 186 -8.08 10.78 12.46
N CYS A 187 -7.44 9.60 12.44
CA CYS A 187 -6.20 9.37 13.16
C CYS A 187 -5.03 10.07 12.47
N ASP A 188 -4.18 10.73 13.27
CA ASP A 188 -2.93 11.31 12.78
C ASP A 188 -1.79 10.28 12.84
N THR A 189 -1.66 9.49 11.80
CA THR A 189 -0.62 8.44 11.70
C THR A 189 0.81 8.96 11.51
N LEU A 190 1.03 10.27 11.56
CA LEU A 190 2.37 10.86 11.63
C LEU A 190 2.93 10.83 13.05
N THR A 191 2.10 10.61 14.05
CA THR A 191 2.50 10.53 15.47
C THR A 191 2.38 9.11 16.00
N PRO A 192 3.25 8.68 16.93
CA PRO A 192 3.12 7.38 17.59
C PRO A 192 1.76 7.19 18.27
N GLU A 193 1.21 8.25 18.85
CA GLU A 193 -0.07 8.26 19.52
C GLU A 193 -1.22 8.02 18.53
N GLY A 194 -1.18 8.68 17.36
CA GLY A 194 -2.19 8.49 16.33
C GLY A 194 -2.09 7.12 15.63
N VAL A 195 -0.90 6.54 15.53
CA VAL A 195 -0.74 5.14 15.10
C VAL A 195 -1.39 4.20 16.11
N LEU A 196 -1.15 4.40 17.41
CA LEU A 196 -1.77 3.62 18.47
C LEU A 196 -3.30 3.74 18.46
N GLU A 197 -3.83 4.95 18.25
CA GLU A 197 -5.26 5.19 18.10
C GLU A 197 -5.86 4.45 16.89
N ALA A 198 -5.12 4.37 15.79
CA ALA A 198 -5.58 3.67 14.59
C ALA A 198 -5.60 2.13 14.73
N GLU A 199 -4.83 1.58 15.67
CA GLU A 199 -4.77 0.14 15.97
C GLU A 199 -5.93 -0.33 16.89
N TYR A 200 -6.57 0.59 17.63
CA TYR A 200 -7.67 0.29 18.56
C TYR A 200 -9.04 0.53 17.92
#